data_fb4523b2c823dd7672b56a6d9ab1e7d4
#
_entry.id   fb4523b2c823dd7672b56a6d9ab1e7d4
#
_cell.length_a   1.000
_cell.length_b   1.000
_cell.length_c   1.000
_cell.angle_alpha   90.00
_cell.angle_beta   90.00
_cell.angle_gamma   90.00
#
_symmetry.space_group_name_H-M   'P 1'
#
loop_
_entity.id
_entity.type
_entity.pdbx_description
1 polymer ?
#
loop_
_entity_poly.entity_id
_entity_poly.type
_entity_poly.pdbx_seq_one_letter_code
_entity_poly.pdbx_strand_id
1 'polypeptide(L)'
;MKQYALIIDHISCWGCKTCEVACKQENNAPEGVKLIAVFEETFSVVDDKTDVMFQSNVCIHCDEPACVESCPEEAIAQRDDGIVVMDEQTCNGCRLCIDACPYHAISFDTHKDVAKKCNLCHHRVDNGLIPACADNVCLAHCIYFGDPDDIQREINEKHLRRNLLNNEVGPR
;
A
#
# COMPACT_ATOMS: atom_id res chain seq x y z
N MET A 1 18.82 -11.81 -3.32
CA MET A 1 18.32 -10.47 -3.69
C MET A 1 17.48 -9.95 -2.54
N LYS A 2 17.59 -8.67 -2.20
CA LYS A 2 16.81 -8.10 -1.09
C LYS A 2 15.42 -7.80 -1.63
N GLN A 3 14.40 -8.53 -1.19
CA GLN A 3 13.01 -8.28 -1.57
C GLN A 3 12.46 -7.18 -0.66
N TYR A 4 11.89 -6.14 -1.26
CA TYR A 4 11.24 -5.07 -0.53
C TYR A 4 9.74 -5.31 -0.42
N ALA A 5 9.19 -5.05 0.76
CA ALA A 5 7.75 -5.05 0.99
C ALA A 5 7.29 -3.72 1.62
N LEU A 6 6.06 -3.32 1.32
CA LEU A 6 5.31 -2.31 2.03
C LEU A 6 4.19 -3.05 2.79
N ILE A 7 4.30 -3.10 4.11
CA ILE A 7 3.33 -3.80 4.97
C ILE A 7 2.59 -2.78 5.82
N ILE A 8 1.27 -2.92 5.93
CA ILE A 8 0.43 -2.03 6.69
C ILE A 8 -0.23 -2.82 7.84
N ASP A 9 0.06 -2.40 9.07
CA ASP A 9 -0.58 -2.90 10.29
C ASP A 9 -1.96 -2.24 10.45
N HIS A 10 -2.99 -2.87 9.89
CA HIS A 10 -4.36 -2.34 9.92
C HIS A 10 -4.93 -2.23 11.33
N ILE A 11 -4.47 -3.07 12.28
CA ILE A 11 -4.90 -3.00 13.70
C ILE A 11 -4.47 -1.68 14.35
N SER A 12 -3.38 -1.10 13.89
CA SER A 12 -2.88 0.19 14.39
C SER A 12 -3.31 1.39 13.54
N CYS A 13 -3.98 1.19 12.40
CA CYS A 13 -4.37 2.28 11.51
C CYS A 13 -5.48 3.15 12.12
N TRP A 14 -5.32 4.48 12.05
CA TRP A 14 -6.29 5.47 12.54
C TRP A 14 -7.16 6.08 11.44
N GLY A 15 -7.01 5.64 10.20
CA GLY A 15 -7.77 6.19 9.08
C GLY A 15 -7.47 7.65 8.73
N CYS A 16 -6.34 8.21 9.17
CA CYS A 16 -6.02 9.63 9.00
C CYS A 16 -5.72 10.06 7.55
N LYS A 17 -5.53 9.10 6.63
CA LYS A 17 -5.29 9.29 5.17
C LYS A 17 -4.06 10.12 4.80
N THR A 18 -3.15 10.41 5.73
CA THR A 18 -1.90 11.13 5.42
C THR A 18 -1.03 10.38 4.41
N CYS A 19 -1.07 9.05 4.41
CA CYS A 19 -0.38 8.21 3.42
C CYS A 19 -0.93 8.42 2.00
N GLU A 20 -2.25 8.61 1.83
CA GLU A 20 -2.85 8.95 0.53
C GLU A 20 -2.33 10.30 0.02
N VAL A 21 -2.28 11.30 0.89
CA VAL A 21 -1.82 12.66 0.53
C VAL A 21 -0.34 12.63 0.15
N ALA A 22 0.50 12.01 0.97
CA ALA A 22 1.93 11.89 0.69
C ALA A 22 2.19 11.16 -0.63
N CYS A 23 1.48 10.05 -0.87
CA CYS A 23 1.59 9.29 -2.11
C CYS A 23 1.15 10.10 -3.34
N LYS A 24 0.06 10.88 -3.22
CA LYS A 24 -0.40 11.76 -4.31
C LYS A 24 0.61 12.84 -4.65
N GLN A 25 1.18 13.49 -3.64
CA GLN A 25 2.17 14.54 -3.85
C GLN A 25 3.47 13.99 -4.47
N GLU A 26 3.97 12.87 -3.94
CA GLU A 26 5.20 12.24 -4.42
C GLU A 26 5.10 11.76 -5.87
N ASN A 27 3.95 11.19 -6.25
CA ASN A 27 3.76 10.55 -7.56
C ASN A 27 2.93 11.40 -8.55
N ASN A 28 2.66 12.68 -8.24
CA ASN A 28 1.83 13.57 -9.06
C ASN A 28 0.51 12.89 -9.50
N ALA A 29 -0.13 12.15 -8.57
CA ALA A 29 -1.36 11.46 -8.89
C ALA A 29 -2.53 12.47 -8.99
N PRO A 30 -3.26 12.53 -10.14
CA PRO A 30 -4.32 13.50 -10.35
C PRO A 30 -5.55 13.23 -9.48
N GLU A 31 -6.53 14.13 -9.56
CA GLU A 31 -7.83 13.90 -8.92
C GLU A 31 -8.45 12.57 -9.37
N GLY A 32 -9.11 11.87 -8.46
CA GLY A 32 -9.69 10.54 -8.72
C GLY A 32 -8.71 9.37 -8.67
N VAL A 33 -7.39 9.59 -8.86
CA VAL A 33 -6.38 8.53 -8.84
C VAL A 33 -5.79 8.36 -7.44
N LYS A 34 -5.83 7.14 -6.92
CA LYS A 34 -5.21 6.76 -5.65
C LYS A 34 -4.34 5.52 -5.85
N LEU A 35 -3.04 5.62 -5.52
CA LEU A 35 -2.09 4.50 -5.57
C LEU A 35 -2.01 3.76 -4.24
N ILE A 36 -2.48 4.37 -3.18
CA ILE A 36 -2.87 3.80 -1.90
C ILE A 36 -4.21 4.44 -1.52
N ALA A 37 -5.16 3.64 -1.05
CA ALA A 37 -6.48 4.10 -0.64
C ALA A 37 -6.80 3.56 0.76
N VAL A 38 -7.30 4.42 1.65
CA VAL A 38 -7.75 4.04 3.00
C VAL A 38 -9.27 4.20 3.07
N PHE A 39 -9.93 3.14 3.49
CA PHE A 39 -11.38 3.09 3.65
C PHE A 39 -11.76 2.53 5.02
N GLU A 40 -12.95 2.88 5.44
CA GLU A 40 -13.53 2.49 6.71
C GLU A 40 -14.33 1.21 6.52
N GLU A 41 -14.13 0.25 7.41
CA GLU A 41 -14.98 -0.92 7.56
C GLU A 41 -15.64 -0.90 8.93
N THR A 42 -16.96 -1.05 8.93
CA THR A 42 -17.77 -1.01 10.14
C THR A 42 -18.23 -2.43 10.48
N PHE A 43 -18.02 -2.85 11.72
CA PHE A 43 -18.43 -4.14 12.23
C PHE A 43 -19.49 -3.96 13.32
N SER A 44 -20.52 -4.78 13.30
CA SER A 44 -21.45 -4.91 14.43
C SER A 44 -20.80 -5.76 15.51
N VAL A 45 -20.62 -5.19 16.68
CA VAL A 45 -20.15 -5.90 17.88
C VAL A 45 -21.35 -6.26 18.76
N VAL A 46 -21.18 -7.22 19.67
CA VAL A 46 -22.21 -7.61 20.65
C VAL A 46 -22.68 -6.36 21.44
N ASP A 47 -23.97 -6.29 21.77
CA ASP A 47 -24.64 -5.21 22.50
C ASP A 47 -24.83 -3.88 21.71
N ASP A 48 -25.23 -3.93 20.43
CA ASP A 48 -25.50 -2.75 19.59
C ASP A 48 -24.35 -1.74 19.50
N LYS A 49 -23.13 -2.14 19.85
CA LYS A 49 -21.94 -1.33 19.63
C LYS A 49 -21.39 -1.57 18.22
N THR A 50 -21.02 -0.48 17.57
CA THR A 50 -20.34 -0.50 16.28
C THR A 50 -18.86 -0.26 16.52
N ASP A 51 -18.01 -1.14 16.01
CA ASP A 51 -16.57 -0.92 15.96
C ASP A 51 -16.15 -0.57 14.53
N VAL A 52 -15.10 0.22 14.42
CA VAL A 52 -14.60 0.75 13.15
C VAL A 52 -13.15 0.33 12.97
N MET A 53 -12.86 -0.29 11.83
CA MET A 53 -11.50 -0.60 11.41
C MET A 53 -11.19 0.13 10.10
N PHE A 54 -9.93 0.53 9.94
CA PHE A 54 -9.47 1.13 8.70
C PHE A 54 -8.63 0.14 7.91
N GLN A 55 -9.06 -0.14 6.69
CA GLN A 55 -8.34 -0.95 5.72
C GLN A 55 -7.62 -0.07 4.71
N SER A 56 -6.57 -0.59 4.12
CA SER A 56 -5.89 0.09 3.02
C SER A 56 -5.72 -0.85 1.84
N ASN A 57 -5.92 -0.31 0.65
CA ASN A 57 -5.64 -1.00 -0.60
C ASN A 57 -4.43 -0.35 -1.27
N VAL A 58 -3.40 -1.14 -1.53
CA VAL A 58 -2.15 -0.74 -2.20
C VAL A 58 -1.57 -1.95 -2.93
N CYS A 59 -0.85 -1.73 -4.02
CA CYS A 59 -0.16 -2.80 -4.73
C CYS A 59 0.87 -3.50 -3.82
N ILE A 60 0.80 -4.82 -3.77
CA ILE A 60 1.71 -5.66 -2.96
C ILE A 60 2.98 -6.08 -3.70
N HIS A 61 3.14 -5.68 -4.97
CA HIS A 61 4.27 -6.09 -5.82
C HIS A 61 4.47 -7.61 -5.82
N CYS A 62 3.46 -8.32 -6.36
CA CYS A 62 3.38 -9.79 -6.39
C CYS A 62 4.66 -10.42 -6.96
N ASP A 63 5.02 -11.62 -6.47
CA ASP A 63 6.14 -12.40 -7.03
C ASP A 63 5.83 -12.88 -8.44
N GLU A 64 4.57 -13.24 -8.71
CA GLU A 64 4.02 -13.56 -10.02
C GLU A 64 2.95 -12.52 -10.39
N PRO A 65 3.34 -11.37 -10.97
CA PRO A 65 2.44 -10.26 -11.18
C PRO A 65 1.55 -10.44 -12.40
N ALA A 66 0.30 -10.89 -12.23
CA ALA A 66 -0.68 -11.07 -13.29
C ALA A 66 -0.87 -9.81 -14.17
N CYS A 67 -0.64 -8.61 -13.61
CA CYS A 67 -0.70 -7.37 -14.37
C CYS A 67 0.44 -7.22 -15.39
N VAL A 68 1.59 -7.86 -15.17
CA VAL A 68 2.69 -7.92 -16.15
C VAL A 68 2.29 -8.84 -17.29
N GLU A 69 1.82 -10.04 -16.97
CA GLU A 69 1.43 -11.06 -17.97
C GLU A 69 0.26 -10.59 -18.86
N SER A 70 -0.66 -9.78 -18.28
CA SER A 70 -1.83 -9.29 -19.02
C SER A 70 -1.57 -8.06 -19.89
N CYS A 71 -0.38 -7.45 -19.85
CA CYS A 71 -0.10 -6.22 -20.56
C CYS A 71 0.39 -6.49 -22.00
N PRO A 72 -0.42 -6.21 -23.05
CA PRO A 72 -0.03 -6.48 -24.44
C PRO A 72 1.08 -5.55 -24.93
N GLU A 73 1.23 -4.37 -24.30
CA GLU A 73 2.24 -3.37 -24.67
C GLU A 73 3.53 -3.52 -23.85
N GLU A 74 3.62 -4.53 -22.98
CA GLU A 74 4.77 -4.72 -22.06
C GLU A 74 5.09 -3.46 -21.24
N ALA A 75 4.07 -2.61 -21.00
CA ALA A 75 4.21 -1.37 -20.26
C ALA A 75 4.41 -1.60 -18.74
N ILE A 76 4.22 -2.82 -18.25
CA ILE A 76 4.41 -3.20 -16.86
C ILE A 76 5.52 -4.25 -16.79
N ALA A 77 6.51 -4.01 -15.94
CA ALA A 77 7.63 -4.93 -15.76
C ALA A 77 7.96 -5.12 -14.28
N GLN A 78 8.49 -6.29 -13.95
CA GLN A 78 9.08 -6.55 -12.63
C GLN A 78 10.59 -6.36 -12.70
N ARG A 79 11.12 -5.57 -11.75
CA ARG A 79 12.56 -5.34 -11.60
C ARG A 79 13.22 -6.52 -10.86
N ASP A 80 14.54 -6.60 -10.92
CA ASP A 80 15.33 -7.63 -10.23
C ASP A 80 15.19 -7.61 -8.70
N ASP A 81 14.79 -6.45 -8.13
CA ASP A 81 14.52 -6.27 -6.71
C ASP A 81 13.06 -6.60 -6.31
N GLY A 82 12.25 -7.09 -7.25
CA GLY A 82 10.85 -7.45 -7.06
C GLY A 82 9.86 -6.30 -7.23
N ILE A 83 10.33 -5.07 -7.41
CA ILE A 83 9.43 -3.92 -7.61
C ILE A 83 8.77 -4.00 -8.98
N VAL A 84 7.44 -4.03 -9.01
CA VAL A 84 6.68 -3.99 -10.26
C VAL A 84 6.44 -2.52 -10.64
N VAL A 85 6.99 -2.09 -11.76
CA VAL A 85 6.91 -0.73 -12.27
C VAL A 85 6.02 -0.67 -13.51
N MET A 86 5.50 0.52 -13.80
CA MET A 86 4.69 0.79 -14.99
C MET A 86 5.24 2.00 -15.72
N ASP A 87 5.41 1.87 -17.01
CA ASP A 87 5.76 2.97 -17.91
C ASP A 87 4.47 3.58 -18.48
N GLU A 88 4.19 4.82 -18.08
CA GLU A 88 3.03 5.57 -18.57
C GLU A 88 3.15 5.96 -20.05
N GLN A 89 4.36 6.00 -20.62
CA GLN A 89 4.56 6.38 -22.02
C GLN A 89 4.24 5.22 -22.98
N THR A 90 4.48 4.00 -22.54
CA THR A 90 4.20 2.79 -23.31
C THR A 90 2.74 2.32 -23.12
N CYS A 91 2.06 2.77 -22.05
CA CYS A 91 0.69 2.35 -21.74
C CYS A 91 -0.31 2.91 -22.78
N ASN A 92 -1.09 2.03 -23.42
CA ASN A 92 -2.15 2.37 -24.37
C ASN A 92 -3.56 2.51 -23.75
N GLY A 93 -3.70 2.40 -22.42
CA GLY A 93 -4.98 2.56 -21.73
C GLY A 93 -5.95 1.39 -21.85
N CYS A 94 -5.55 0.21 -22.29
CA CYS A 94 -6.43 -0.95 -22.52
C CYS A 94 -7.11 -1.51 -21.25
N ARG A 95 -6.64 -1.20 -20.06
CA ARG A 95 -7.17 -1.58 -18.73
C ARG A 95 -7.08 -3.07 -18.39
N LEU A 96 -6.54 -3.94 -19.22
CA LEU A 96 -6.43 -5.38 -18.93
C LEU A 96 -5.71 -5.67 -17.62
N CYS A 97 -4.71 -4.87 -17.26
CA CYS A 97 -4.00 -4.98 -15.99
C CYS A 97 -4.89 -4.68 -14.76
N ILE A 98 -5.91 -3.82 -14.92
CA ILE A 98 -6.86 -3.50 -13.85
C ILE A 98 -7.73 -4.73 -13.57
N ASP A 99 -8.26 -5.35 -14.64
CA ASP A 99 -9.12 -6.54 -14.53
C ASP A 99 -8.33 -7.77 -14.05
N ALA A 100 -7.05 -7.87 -14.41
CA ALA A 100 -6.17 -8.96 -13.99
C ALA A 100 -5.70 -8.84 -12.53
N CYS A 101 -5.80 -7.66 -11.89
CA CYS A 101 -5.31 -7.46 -10.54
C CYS A 101 -6.27 -8.03 -9.50
N PRO A 102 -5.92 -9.12 -8.79
CA PRO A 102 -6.83 -9.73 -7.81
C PRO A 102 -7.06 -8.85 -6.56
N TYR A 103 -6.20 -7.83 -6.38
CA TYR A 103 -6.28 -6.88 -5.26
C TYR A 103 -6.95 -5.56 -5.64
N HIS A 104 -7.34 -5.35 -6.90
CA HIS A 104 -7.90 -4.09 -7.39
C HIS A 104 -7.04 -2.87 -7.03
N ALA A 105 -5.70 -3.04 -7.04
CA ALA A 105 -4.73 -2.03 -6.61
C ALA A 105 -4.20 -1.16 -7.76
N ILE A 106 -4.84 -1.18 -8.92
CA ILE A 106 -4.48 -0.39 -10.10
C ILE A 106 -5.59 0.62 -10.36
N SER A 107 -5.23 1.90 -10.36
CA SER A 107 -6.12 3.02 -10.69
C SER A 107 -6.01 3.38 -12.18
N PHE A 108 -6.96 4.17 -12.68
CA PHE A 108 -6.94 4.68 -14.04
C PHE A 108 -6.96 6.20 -14.05
N ASP A 109 -6.02 6.80 -14.76
CA ASP A 109 -5.96 8.23 -15.02
C ASP A 109 -6.72 8.53 -16.32
N THR A 110 -7.93 9.06 -16.20
CA THR A 110 -8.80 9.37 -17.33
C THR A 110 -8.35 10.59 -18.13
N HIS A 111 -7.46 11.42 -17.58
CA HIS A 111 -6.94 12.59 -18.29
C HIS A 111 -5.80 12.22 -19.25
N LYS A 112 -4.97 11.27 -18.83
CA LYS A 112 -3.86 10.75 -19.65
C LYS A 112 -4.21 9.48 -20.42
N ASP A 113 -5.36 8.87 -20.09
CA ASP A 113 -5.80 7.58 -20.60
C ASP A 113 -4.79 6.43 -20.33
N VAL A 114 -4.24 6.39 -19.11
CA VAL A 114 -3.26 5.40 -18.67
C VAL A 114 -3.61 4.78 -17.33
N ALA A 115 -3.19 3.53 -17.11
CA ALA A 115 -3.26 2.90 -15.80
C ALA A 115 -2.17 3.45 -14.89
N LYS A 116 -2.41 3.44 -13.58
CA LYS A 116 -1.46 3.85 -12.53
C LYS A 116 -1.54 2.93 -11.33
N LYS A 117 -0.39 2.59 -10.76
CA LYS A 117 -0.31 1.77 -9.55
C LYS A 117 0.82 2.23 -8.64
N CYS A 118 0.86 1.75 -7.41
CA CYS A 118 2.01 1.93 -6.54
C CYS A 118 3.28 1.43 -7.24
N ASN A 119 4.33 2.24 -7.21
CA ASN A 119 5.65 1.94 -7.76
C ASN A 119 6.71 1.78 -6.65
N LEU A 120 6.27 1.62 -5.38
CA LEU A 120 7.12 1.66 -4.18
C LEU A 120 8.02 2.89 -4.09
N CYS A 121 7.66 3.97 -4.78
CA CYS A 121 8.51 5.16 -4.92
C CYS A 121 9.95 4.76 -5.30
N HIS A 122 10.13 3.88 -6.30
CA HIS A 122 11.44 3.33 -6.66
C HIS A 122 12.50 4.42 -6.86
N HIS A 123 12.11 5.60 -7.37
CA HIS A 123 13.01 6.76 -7.50
C HIS A 123 13.57 7.23 -6.15
N ARG A 124 12.84 7.04 -5.03
CA ARG A 124 13.34 7.28 -3.67
C ARG A 124 14.18 6.11 -3.18
N VAL A 125 13.69 4.88 -3.37
CA VAL A 125 14.35 3.65 -2.92
C VAL A 125 15.73 3.50 -3.56
N ASP A 126 15.86 3.80 -4.85
CA ASP A 126 17.12 3.79 -5.59
C ASP A 126 18.14 4.82 -5.04
N ASN A 127 17.67 5.83 -4.32
CA ASN A 127 18.50 6.82 -3.61
C ASN A 127 18.63 6.57 -2.10
N GLY A 128 18.29 5.38 -1.62
CA GLY A 128 18.41 4.98 -0.21
C GLY A 128 17.36 5.58 0.72
N LEU A 129 16.29 6.16 0.16
CA LEU A 129 15.14 6.68 0.91
C LEU A 129 14.03 5.63 0.95
N ILE A 130 13.10 5.77 1.87
CA ILE A 130 11.91 4.91 1.95
C ILE A 130 10.72 5.54 1.18
N PRO A 131 9.69 4.75 0.81
CA PRO A 131 8.49 5.27 0.16
C PRO A 131 7.83 6.40 0.96
N ALA A 132 7.33 7.43 0.27
CA ALA A 132 6.79 8.63 0.90
C ALA A 132 5.66 8.36 1.91
N CYS A 133 4.82 7.36 1.67
CA CYS A 133 3.75 6.97 2.59
C CYS A 133 4.25 6.32 3.88
N ALA A 134 5.48 5.78 3.90
CA ALA A 134 6.13 5.17 5.06
C ALA A 134 7.11 6.14 5.77
N ASP A 135 7.49 7.25 5.14
CA ASP A 135 8.51 8.18 5.61
C ASP A 135 7.95 9.17 6.66
N ASN A 136 7.74 8.69 7.88
CA ASN A 136 7.29 9.48 9.04
C ASN A 136 5.97 10.28 8.84
N VAL A 137 5.23 10.06 7.76
CA VAL A 137 3.95 10.72 7.50
C VAL A 137 2.79 9.98 8.16
N CYS A 138 2.95 8.70 8.45
CA CYS A 138 1.92 7.89 9.10
C CYS A 138 1.84 8.21 10.58
N LEU A 139 0.78 8.90 11.01
CA LEU A 139 0.59 9.32 12.41
C LEU A 139 0.46 8.13 13.38
N ALA A 140 -0.03 7.00 12.90
CA ALA A 140 -0.17 5.77 13.68
C ALA A 140 1.10 4.89 13.64
N HIS A 141 2.12 5.27 12.86
CA HIS A 141 3.32 4.46 12.63
C HIS A 141 2.97 3.00 12.33
N CYS A 142 2.05 2.80 11.38
CA CYS A 142 1.55 1.48 10.99
C CYS A 142 1.92 1.07 9.57
N ILE A 143 2.72 1.87 8.84
CA ILE A 143 3.22 1.57 7.50
C ILE A 143 4.71 1.29 7.60
N TYR A 144 5.10 0.10 7.19
CA TYR A 144 6.46 -0.40 7.27
C TYR A 144 7.00 -0.66 5.86
N PHE A 145 8.29 -0.43 5.67
CA PHE A 145 8.99 -0.71 4.41
C PHE A 145 10.34 -1.38 4.69
N GLY A 146 10.62 -2.47 4.01
CA GLY A 146 11.89 -3.20 4.14
C GLY A 146 11.73 -4.69 3.85
N ASP A 147 12.56 -5.50 4.49
CA ASP A 147 12.47 -6.96 4.44
C ASP A 147 11.19 -7.45 5.13
N PRO A 148 10.39 -8.31 4.49
CA PRO A 148 9.11 -8.78 5.03
C PRO A 148 9.21 -9.46 6.39
N ASP A 149 10.25 -10.28 6.61
CA ASP A 149 10.43 -11.04 7.84
C ASP A 149 10.82 -10.12 9.01
N ASP A 150 11.66 -9.12 8.74
CA ASP A 150 12.03 -8.11 9.72
C ASP A 150 10.82 -7.28 10.13
N ILE A 151 10.02 -6.83 9.17
CA ILE A 151 8.79 -6.08 9.41
C ILE A 151 7.80 -6.90 10.24
N GLN A 152 7.60 -8.18 9.89
CA GLN A 152 6.64 -9.02 10.63
C GLN A 152 7.07 -9.22 12.08
N ARG A 153 8.37 -9.34 12.36
CA ARG A 153 8.90 -9.38 13.73
C ARG A 153 8.60 -8.09 14.50
N GLU A 154 8.86 -6.95 13.87
CA GLU A 154 8.61 -5.63 14.48
C GLU A 154 7.13 -5.44 14.84
N ILE A 155 6.21 -5.79 13.93
CA ILE A 155 4.77 -5.71 14.15
C ILE A 155 4.34 -6.62 15.31
N ASN A 156 4.83 -7.85 15.34
CA ASN A 156 4.52 -8.82 16.41
C ASN A 156 4.99 -8.32 17.79
N GLU A 157 6.21 -7.79 17.87
CA GLU A 157 6.75 -7.20 19.09
C GLU A 157 5.93 -5.99 19.56
N LYS A 158 5.52 -5.12 18.63
CA LYS A 158 4.66 -3.95 18.93
C LYS A 158 3.33 -4.38 19.54
N HIS A 159 2.68 -5.38 18.93
CA HIS A 159 1.40 -5.90 19.42
C HIS A 159 1.55 -6.60 20.78
N LEU A 160 2.63 -7.36 20.98
CA LEU A 160 2.91 -8.00 22.26
C LEU A 160 3.08 -6.96 23.38
N ARG A 161 3.87 -5.92 23.17
CA ARG A 161 4.06 -4.82 24.13
C ARG A 161 2.74 -4.12 24.45
N ARG A 162 1.91 -3.84 23.44
CA ARG A 162 0.58 -3.23 23.62
C ARG A 162 -0.34 -4.09 24.48
N ASN A 163 -0.36 -5.41 24.26
CA ASN A 163 -1.17 -6.35 25.03
C ASN A 163 -0.71 -6.43 26.49
N LEU A 164 0.60 -6.44 26.74
CA LEU A 164 1.15 -6.42 28.09
C LEU A 164 0.72 -5.16 28.86
N LEU A 165 0.85 -3.98 28.23
CA LEU A 165 0.45 -2.71 28.83
C LEU A 165 -1.06 -2.66 29.13
N ASN A 166 -1.91 -3.19 28.23
CA ASN A 166 -3.36 -3.23 28.44
C ASN A 166 -3.76 -4.17 29.61
N ASN A 167 -3.03 -5.26 29.80
CA ASN A 167 -3.27 -6.19 30.91
C ASN A 167 -2.83 -5.63 32.27
N GLU A 168 -1.83 -4.75 32.31
CA GLU A 168 -1.38 -4.07 33.54
C GLU A 168 -2.32 -2.94 33.99
N VAL A 169 -3.06 -2.32 33.06
CA VAL A 169 -3.94 -1.16 33.33
C VAL A 169 -5.35 -1.60 33.77
N GLY A 170 -5.74 -2.86 33.59
CA GLY A 170 -7.07 -3.39 33.92
C GLY A 170 -8.20 -2.84 33.03
N PRO A 171 -9.42 -3.39 33.10
CA PRO A 171 -10.55 -2.86 32.33
C PRO A 171 -10.95 -1.48 32.88
N ARG A 172 -11.04 -0.50 31.99
CA ARG A 172 -11.61 0.82 32.27
C ARG A 172 -13.12 0.79 32.21
#